data_6e0443c2c099937188e43aa5952427dd
#
_entry.id   6e0443c2c099937188e43aa5952427dd
#
_cell.length_a   1.000
_cell.length_b   1.000
_cell.length_c   1.000
_cell.angle_alpha   90.00
_cell.angle_beta   90.00
_cell.angle_gamma   90.00
#
_symmetry.space_group_name_H-M   'P 1'
#
loop_
_entity.id
_entity.type
_entity.pdbx_description
1 polymer ?
#
loop_
_entity_poly.entity_id
_entity_poly.type
_entity_poly.pdbx_seq_one_letter_code
_entity_poly.pdbx_strand_id
1 'polypeptide(L)'
;MRQNNNLEQDLVNYFIDKVKRCARTENIPCDFVQIETGATAIGVPDALMFLGNFTFWIEFKRLKGHMTKASVHDTAKNVEGHLKFRPGQLRMLHRLIAHSEKAFVCAITESQDAMFIHPNKLPLEGGGDARCPKDCVMYSYPSIWEGLKVFLTEEFHV
;
A
#
# COMPACT_ATOMS: atom_id res chain seq x y z
N MET A 1 -4.44 18.43 15.16
CA MET A 1 -3.47 17.31 15.07
C MET A 1 -4.09 15.94 15.26
N ARG A 2 -5.07 15.77 16.14
CA ARG A 2 -5.73 14.45 16.32
C ARG A 2 -6.59 13.99 15.12
N GLN A 3 -7.10 14.92 14.30
CA GLN A 3 -7.99 14.58 13.17
C GLN A 3 -7.28 13.89 11.99
N ASN A 4 -6.00 14.18 11.75
CA ASN A 4 -5.26 13.61 10.62
C ASN A 4 -4.88 12.13 10.84
N ASN A 5 -4.59 11.74 12.06
CA ASN A 5 -4.25 10.36 12.40
C ASN A 5 -5.47 9.43 12.32
N ASN A 6 -6.65 9.94 12.68
CA ASN A 6 -7.89 9.17 12.59
C ASN A 6 -8.28 8.89 11.14
N LEU A 7 -8.10 9.86 10.24
CA LEU A 7 -8.44 9.67 8.82
C LEU A 7 -7.56 8.62 8.16
N GLU A 8 -6.25 8.63 8.40
CA GLU A 8 -5.34 7.62 7.85
C GLU A 8 -5.71 6.22 8.37
N GLN A 9 -5.96 6.07 9.66
CA GLN A 9 -6.37 4.80 10.24
C GLN A 9 -7.73 4.33 9.71
N ASP A 10 -8.67 5.25 9.49
CA ASP A 10 -9.97 4.93 8.91
C ASP A 10 -9.82 4.42 7.47
N LEU A 11 -8.96 5.04 6.67
CA LEU A 11 -8.67 4.60 5.31
C LEU A 11 -8.03 3.21 5.29
N VAL A 12 -7.10 2.95 6.20
CA VAL A 12 -6.46 1.64 6.34
C VAL A 12 -7.49 0.57 6.74
N ASN A 13 -8.30 0.84 7.74
CA ASN A 13 -9.34 -0.09 8.19
C ASN A 13 -10.34 -0.40 7.08
N TYR A 14 -10.71 0.60 6.32
CA TYR A 14 -11.61 0.45 5.18
C TYR A 14 -11.02 -0.47 4.11
N PHE A 15 -9.75 -0.25 3.75
CA PHE A 15 -9.03 -1.10 2.80
C PHE A 15 -8.98 -2.56 3.28
N ILE A 16 -8.60 -2.77 4.53
CA ILE A 16 -8.50 -4.11 5.13
C ILE A 16 -9.86 -4.83 5.08
N ASP A 17 -10.92 -4.16 5.50
CA ASP A 17 -12.27 -4.73 5.49
C ASP A 17 -12.72 -5.08 4.08
N LYS A 18 -12.42 -4.22 3.11
CA LYS A 18 -12.76 -4.45 1.71
C LYS A 18 -12.05 -5.69 1.17
N VAL A 19 -10.75 -5.79 1.39
CA VAL A 19 -9.96 -6.93 0.91
C VAL A 19 -10.41 -8.23 1.56
N LYS A 20 -10.60 -8.25 2.87
CA LYS A 20 -11.08 -9.45 3.59
C LYS A 20 -12.45 -9.90 3.08
N ARG A 21 -13.34 -8.98 2.83
CA ARG A 21 -14.69 -9.27 2.32
C ARG A 21 -14.63 -9.87 0.91
N CYS A 22 -13.84 -9.29 0.02
CA CYS A 22 -13.67 -9.80 -1.33
C CYS A 22 -13.01 -11.17 -1.36
N ALA A 23 -11.96 -11.37 -0.55
CA ALA A 23 -11.29 -12.67 -0.44
C ALA A 23 -12.26 -13.74 0.06
N ARG A 24 -13.10 -13.42 1.05
CA ARG A 24 -14.11 -14.35 1.57
C ARG A 24 -15.10 -14.77 0.48
N THR A 25 -15.54 -13.84 -0.35
CA THR A 25 -16.44 -14.12 -1.46
C THR A 25 -15.84 -15.12 -2.45
N GLU A 26 -14.52 -15.08 -2.64
CA GLU A 26 -13.78 -15.99 -3.52
C GLU A 26 -13.21 -17.23 -2.79
N ASN A 27 -13.57 -17.41 -1.53
CA ASN A 27 -13.09 -18.51 -0.68
C ASN A 27 -11.56 -18.54 -0.53
N ILE A 28 -10.93 -17.37 -0.50
CA ILE A 28 -9.49 -17.23 -0.29
C ILE A 28 -9.26 -16.84 1.17
N PRO A 29 -8.49 -17.62 1.95
CA PRO A 29 -8.14 -17.24 3.30
C PRO A 29 -7.40 -15.89 3.30
N CYS A 30 -7.87 -14.95 4.10
CA CYS A 30 -7.27 -13.62 4.19
C CYS A 30 -7.37 -13.09 5.61
N ASP A 31 -6.25 -12.65 6.14
CA ASP A 31 -6.20 -11.97 7.43
C ASP A 31 -5.13 -10.90 7.43
N PHE A 32 -5.25 -9.97 8.37
CA PHE A 32 -4.30 -8.89 8.56
C PHE A 32 -3.89 -8.80 10.03
N VAL A 33 -2.60 -8.60 10.25
CA VAL A 33 -2.06 -8.24 11.57
C VAL A 33 -1.49 -6.84 11.47
N GLN A 34 -2.09 -5.88 12.14
CA GLN A 34 -1.55 -4.53 12.25
C GLN A 34 -0.43 -4.52 13.28
N ILE A 35 0.71 -3.97 12.88
CA ILE A 35 1.90 -3.92 13.73
C ILE A 35 1.92 -2.57 14.42
N GLU A 36 1.80 -2.59 15.75
CA GLU A 36 1.99 -1.38 16.54
C GLU A 36 3.49 -1.08 16.61
N THR A 37 3.90 -0.06 15.87
CA THR A 37 5.27 0.44 15.95
C THR A 37 5.39 1.33 17.17
N GLY A 38 5.69 0.74 18.33
CA GLY A 38 6.19 1.51 19.45
C GLY A 38 7.60 2.08 19.14
N ALA A 39 8.16 2.84 20.04
CA ALA A 39 9.42 3.58 19.88
C ALA A 39 10.65 2.72 19.51
N THR A 40 10.52 1.41 19.43
CA THR A 40 11.63 0.48 19.28
C THR A 40 11.76 -0.15 17.88
N ALA A 41 10.77 0.00 16.99
CA ALA A 41 10.76 -0.67 15.68
C ALA A 41 10.79 0.36 14.55
N ILE A 42 11.97 0.96 14.33
CA ILE A 42 12.16 1.97 13.29
C ILE A 42 12.05 1.32 11.91
N GLY A 43 11.10 1.79 11.11
CA GLY A 43 10.98 1.42 9.70
C GLY A 43 10.24 0.12 9.42
N VAL A 44 9.76 -0.60 10.44
CA VAL A 44 8.95 -1.81 10.23
C VAL A 44 7.62 -1.43 9.55
N PRO A 45 7.20 -2.15 8.50
CA PRO A 45 5.92 -1.88 7.85
C PRO A 45 4.70 -1.99 8.78
N ASP A 46 3.62 -1.33 8.40
CA ASP A 46 2.43 -1.17 9.26
C ASP A 46 1.65 -2.46 9.50
N ALA A 47 1.70 -3.40 8.57
CA ALA A 47 0.88 -4.60 8.66
C ALA A 47 1.49 -5.80 7.95
N LEU A 48 1.04 -6.98 8.38
CA LEU A 48 1.19 -8.23 7.64
C LEU A 48 -0.17 -8.60 7.06
N MET A 49 -0.19 -8.96 5.79
CA MET A 49 -1.35 -9.55 5.13
C MET A 49 -1.07 -11.02 4.85
N PHE A 50 -1.95 -11.88 5.33
CA PHE A 50 -1.94 -13.30 4.98
C PHE A 50 -3.01 -13.51 3.91
N LEU A 51 -2.61 -13.92 2.73
CA LEU A 51 -3.52 -14.11 1.60
C LEU A 51 -3.23 -15.46 0.94
N GLY A 52 -4.17 -16.40 1.08
CA GLY A 52 -3.92 -17.77 0.67
C GLY A 52 -2.73 -18.36 1.44
N ASN A 53 -1.73 -18.83 0.72
CA ASN A 53 -0.50 -19.38 1.29
C ASN A 53 0.65 -18.35 1.36
N PHE A 54 0.37 -17.09 1.11
CA PHE A 54 1.39 -16.05 1.01
C PHE A 54 1.27 -15.04 2.14
N THR A 55 2.42 -14.47 2.52
CA THR A 55 2.51 -13.40 3.50
C THR A 55 3.13 -12.18 2.86
N PHE A 56 2.50 -11.02 3.07
CA PHE A 56 2.97 -9.75 2.53
C PHE A 56 3.14 -8.74 3.65
N TRP A 57 4.25 -7.99 3.60
CA TRP A 57 4.46 -6.82 4.43
C TRP A 57 3.88 -5.60 3.71
N ILE A 58 3.06 -4.82 4.39
CA ILE A 58 2.42 -3.65 3.79
C ILE A 58 2.74 -2.40 4.57
N GLU A 59 3.30 -1.41 3.89
CA GLU A 59 3.42 -0.04 4.38
C GLU A 59 2.26 0.77 3.80
N PHE A 60 1.41 1.31 4.67
CA PHE A 60 0.31 2.16 4.24
C PHE A 60 0.76 3.62 4.18
N LYS A 61 0.36 4.31 3.12
CA LYS A 61 0.61 5.74 2.95
C LYS A 61 -0.67 6.42 2.51
N ARG A 62 -0.93 7.57 3.11
CA ARG A 62 -1.98 8.47 2.63
C ARG A 62 -1.40 9.25 1.47
N LEU A 63 -2.03 9.14 0.32
CA LEU A 63 -1.64 9.91 -0.85
C LEU A 63 -2.37 11.25 -0.83
N LYS A 64 -1.59 12.32 -0.70
CA LYS A 64 -2.07 13.69 -0.79
C LYS A 64 -1.83 14.20 -2.20
N GLY A 65 -2.88 14.68 -2.86
CA GLY A 65 -2.77 15.23 -4.21
C GLY A 65 -4.11 15.22 -4.92
N HIS A 66 -4.18 15.94 -6.04
CA HIS A 66 -5.36 15.95 -6.88
C HIS A 66 -5.33 14.77 -7.83
N MET A 67 -6.41 14.00 -7.80
CA MET A 67 -6.67 13.01 -8.82
C MET A 67 -7.71 13.56 -9.79
N THR A 68 -7.36 13.61 -11.05
CA THR A 68 -8.37 13.75 -12.10
C THR A 68 -9.09 12.41 -12.23
N LYS A 69 -10.40 12.41 -11.96
CA LYS A 69 -11.25 11.23 -12.13
C LYS A 69 -11.43 10.93 -13.61
N ALA A 70 -10.49 10.29 -14.25
CA ALA A 70 -10.62 10.04 -15.68
C ALA A 70 -11.02 8.59 -16.01
N SER A 71 -10.53 7.58 -15.34
CA SER A 71 -10.94 6.19 -15.59
C SER A 71 -10.67 5.27 -14.41
N VAL A 72 -11.20 4.05 -14.50
CA VAL A 72 -11.08 3.04 -13.44
C VAL A 72 -9.64 2.52 -13.28
N HIS A 73 -8.78 2.76 -14.25
CA HIS A 73 -7.40 2.27 -14.28
C HIS A 73 -6.44 3.34 -14.80
N ASP A 74 -6.45 4.53 -14.19
CA ASP A 74 -5.50 5.57 -14.58
C ASP A 74 -4.11 5.30 -14.04
N THR A 75 -3.12 5.52 -14.90
CA THR A 75 -1.72 5.46 -14.47
C THR A 75 -1.37 6.64 -13.56
N ALA A 76 -0.37 6.47 -12.74
CA ALA A 76 0.11 7.51 -11.84
C ALA A 76 0.57 8.80 -12.53
N LYS A 77 0.57 8.86 -13.86
CA LYS A 77 0.90 10.06 -14.65
C LYS A 77 0.02 11.25 -14.29
N ASN A 78 -1.22 10.99 -13.89
CA ASN A 78 -2.20 12.01 -13.54
C ASN A 78 -2.33 12.22 -12.04
N VAL A 79 -1.46 11.58 -11.25
CA VAL A 79 -1.45 11.70 -9.79
C VAL A 79 -0.33 12.65 -9.41
N GLU A 80 -0.68 13.90 -9.13
CA GLU A 80 0.24 14.83 -8.47
C GLU A 80 0.24 14.52 -6.99
N GLY A 81 1.13 13.63 -6.56
CA GLY A 81 1.19 13.21 -5.17
C GLY A 81 2.58 12.85 -4.72
N HIS A 82 2.81 13.07 -3.44
CA HIS A 82 4.03 12.70 -2.76
C HIS A 82 3.72 11.71 -1.66
N LEU A 83 4.58 10.71 -1.53
CA LEU A 83 4.55 9.73 -0.46
C LEU A 83 5.57 10.16 0.59
N LYS A 84 5.13 10.28 1.82
CA LYS A 84 6.01 10.70 2.91
C LYS A 84 6.50 9.48 3.70
N PHE A 85 7.80 9.26 3.68
CA PHE A 85 8.42 8.17 4.42
C PHE A 85 9.17 8.70 5.63
N ARG A 86 9.06 7.99 6.75
CA ARG A 86 9.89 8.21 7.93
C ARG A 86 11.28 7.62 7.70
N PRO A 87 12.33 8.12 8.39
CA PRO A 87 13.65 7.52 8.31
C PRO A 87 13.62 6.01 8.56
N GLY A 88 14.29 5.25 7.72
CA GLY A 88 14.38 3.79 7.83
C GLY A 88 13.28 3.00 7.14
N GLN A 89 12.14 3.59 6.79
CA GLN A 89 11.03 2.86 6.14
C GLN A 89 11.41 2.34 4.75
N LEU A 90 12.00 3.17 3.90
CA LEU A 90 12.45 2.76 2.57
C LEU A 90 13.52 1.68 2.66
N ARG A 91 14.50 1.87 3.55
CA ARG A 91 15.56 0.88 3.76
C ARG A 91 15.01 -0.47 4.18
N MET A 92 14.04 -0.48 5.10
CA MET A 92 13.41 -1.73 5.55
C MET A 92 12.66 -2.44 4.41
N LEU A 93 11.90 -1.70 3.61
CA LEU A 93 11.19 -2.27 2.47
C LEU A 93 12.17 -2.93 1.49
N HIS A 94 13.25 -2.25 1.13
CA HIS A 94 14.26 -2.80 0.24
C HIS A 94 14.99 -4.00 0.87
N ARG A 95 15.24 -3.97 2.17
CA ARG A 95 15.83 -5.11 2.89
C ARG A 95 14.92 -6.34 2.84
N LEU A 96 13.62 -6.17 3.04
CA LEU A 96 12.67 -7.27 2.94
C LEU A 96 12.70 -7.90 1.55
N ILE A 97 12.66 -7.09 0.50
CA ILE A 97 12.76 -7.58 -0.89
C ILE A 97 14.08 -8.32 -1.12
N ALA A 98 15.21 -7.78 -0.63
CA ALA A 98 16.52 -8.41 -0.77
C ALA A 98 16.59 -9.78 -0.08
N HIS A 99 15.82 -10.01 0.96
CA HIS A 99 15.71 -11.28 1.66
C HIS A 99 14.58 -12.17 1.15
N SER A 100 14.08 -11.90 -0.04
CA SER A 100 13.00 -12.66 -0.70
C SER A 100 11.67 -12.62 0.04
N GLU A 101 11.49 -11.65 0.93
CA GLU A 101 10.19 -11.37 1.52
C GLU A 101 9.33 -10.56 0.54
N LYS A 102 8.01 -10.69 0.67
CA LYS A 102 7.07 -9.95 -0.17
C LYS A 102 6.63 -8.69 0.59
N ALA A 103 6.96 -7.53 0.07
CA ALA A 103 6.64 -6.25 0.69
C ALA A 103 6.22 -5.23 -0.36
N PHE A 104 5.24 -4.40 -0.05
CA PHE A 104 4.81 -3.33 -0.94
C PHE A 104 4.21 -2.15 -0.16
N VAL A 105 4.07 -1.03 -0.85
CA VAL A 105 3.40 0.16 -0.34
C VAL A 105 1.99 0.20 -0.90
N CYS A 106 1.02 0.43 -0.03
CA CYS A 106 -0.36 0.72 -0.39
C CYS A 106 -0.65 2.19 -0.12
N ALA A 107 -0.75 2.98 -1.17
CA ALA A 107 -1.06 4.40 -1.08
C ALA A 107 -2.57 4.61 -1.28
N ILE A 108 -3.22 5.24 -0.32
CA ILE A 108 -4.68 5.38 -0.30
C ILE A 108 -5.04 6.86 -0.31
N THR A 109 -5.98 7.25 -1.17
CA THR A 109 -6.53 8.60 -1.23
C THR A 109 -7.71 8.78 -0.29
N GLU A 110 -8.09 10.02 -0.04
CA GLU A 110 -9.30 10.33 0.73
C GLU A 110 -10.58 9.81 0.07
N SER A 111 -10.56 9.63 -1.25
CA SER A 111 -11.66 9.04 -2.01
C SER A 111 -11.67 7.51 -1.95
N GLN A 112 -10.78 6.91 -1.14
CA GLN A 112 -10.65 5.44 -0.97
C GLN A 112 -10.13 4.72 -2.22
N ASP A 113 -9.47 5.43 -3.12
CA ASP A 113 -8.75 4.84 -4.22
C ASP A 113 -7.38 4.36 -3.72
N ALA A 114 -6.84 3.31 -4.32
CA ALA A 114 -5.58 2.73 -3.87
C ALA A 114 -4.60 2.51 -5.02
N MET A 115 -3.33 2.71 -4.72
CA MET A 115 -2.21 2.42 -5.59
C MET A 115 -1.27 1.45 -4.87
N PHE A 116 -0.81 0.43 -5.57
CA PHE A 116 0.13 -0.54 -5.03
C PHE A 116 1.49 -0.32 -5.68
N ILE A 117 2.53 -0.22 -4.85
CA ILE A 117 3.87 0.15 -5.33
C ILE A 117 4.87 -0.88 -4.83
N HIS A 118 5.58 -1.51 -5.77
CA HIS A 118 6.71 -2.37 -5.44
C HIS A 118 7.89 -1.51 -4.97
N PRO A 119 8.60 -1.90 -3.90
CA PRO A 119 9.72 -1.10 -3.36
C PRO A 119 10.81 -0.78 -4.38
N ASN A 120 11.01 -1.62 -5.41
CA ASN A 120 11.99 -1.35 -6.47
C ASN A 120 11.71 -0.08 -7.27
N LYS A 121 10.50 0.45 -7.20
CA LYS A 121 10.11 1.71 -7.84
C LYS A 121 10.32 2.92 -6.93
N LEU A 122 10.80 2.71 -5.73
CA LEU A 122 11.02 3.74 -4.73
C LEU A 122 12.51 3.90 -4.44
N PRO A 123 12.95 5.09 -3.94
CA PRO A 123 14.34 5.30 -3.56
C PRO A 123 14.81 4.27 -2.51
N LEU A 124 16.10 3.94 -2.55
CA LEU A 124 16.71 2.99 -1.61
C LEU A 124 16.76 3.53 -0.18
N GLU A 125 17.04 4.81 -0.07
CA GLU A 125 17.21 5.50 1.21
C GLU A 125 16.65 6.90 1.14
N GLY A 126 16.42 7.46 2.30
CA GLY A 126 15.98 8.82 2.46
C GLY A 126 14.82 8.93 3.44
N GLY A 127 14.61 10.12 3.92
CA GLY A 127 13.42 10.52 4.64
C GLY A 127 12.80 11.67 3.90
N GLY A 128 11.50 11.87 4.07
CA GLY A 128 10.76 12.94 3.44
C GLY A 128 9.92 12.48 2.26
N ASP A 129 9.73 13.37 1.30
CA ASP A 129 8.77 13.15 0.22
C ASP A 129 9.40 12.38 -0.94
N ALA A 130 8.75 11.31 -1.35
CA ALA A 130 9.05 10.60 -2.59
C ALA A 130 7.89 10.82 -3.57
N ARG A 131 8.22 11.03 -4.85
CA ARG A 131 7.20 11.15 -5.88
C ARG A 131 6.55 9.81 -6.15
N CYS A 132 5.25 9.81 -6.43
CA CYS A 132 4.58 8.63 -6.93
C CYS A 132 5.23 8.16 -8.22
N PRO A 133 5.51 6.85 -8.36
CA PRO A 133 6.01 6.29 -9.61
C PRO A 133 5.01 6.52 -10.75
N LYS A 134 5.51 6.86 -11.94
CA LYS A 134 4.67 7.23 -13.08
C LYS A 134 3.97 6.06 -13.76
N ASP A 135 4.41 4.84 -13.51
CA ASP A 135 3.90 3.63 -14.13
C ASP A 135 3.02 2.78 -13.21
N CYS A 136 2.72 3.29 -12.01
CA CYS A 136 1.77 2.65 -11.11
C CYS A 136 0.34 2.99 -11.49
N VAL A 137 -0.56 2.03 -11.31
CA VAL A 137 -1.99 2.19 -11.61
C VAL A 137 -2.73 2.53 -10.33
N MET A 138 -3.64 3.50 -10.45
CA MET A 138 -4.57 3.84 -9.38
C MET A 138 -5.89 3.12 -9.61
N TYR A 139 -6.35 2.40 -8.59
CA TYR A 139 -7.61 1.67 -8.65
C TYR A 139 -8.67 2.38 -7.83
N SER A 140 -9.84 2.59 -8.43
CA SER A 140 -10.99 3.13 -7.72
C SER A 140 -11.61 2.07 -6.81
N TYR A 141 -12.39 2.51 -5.83
CA TYR A 141 -12.97 1.65 -4.79
C TYR A 141 -13.55 0.32 -5.28
N PRO A 142 -14.41 0.26 -6.34
CA PRO A 142 -14.98 -1.02 -6.76
C PRO A 142 -13.96 -2.01 -7.31
N SER A 143 -12.81 -1.52 -7.79
CA SER A 143 -11.78 -2.30 -8.49
C SER A 143 -10.53 -2.57 -7.65
N ILE A 144 -10.52 -2.18 -6.38
CA ILE A 144 -9.34 -2.34 -5.52
C ILE A 144 -8.91 -3.80 -5.40
N TRP A 145 -9.86 -4.71 -5.18
CA TRP A 145 -9.56 -6.13 -5.04
C TRP A 145 -8.95 -6.73 -6.32
N GLU A 146 -9.56 -6.43 -7.45
CA GLU A 146 -9.03 -6.90 -8.74
C GLU A 146 -7.64 -6.29 -9.02
N GLY A 147 -7.48 -5.01 -8.72
CA GLY A 147 -6.19 -4.33 -8.85
C GLY A 147 -5.12 -4.93 -7.96
N LEU A 148 -5.45 -5.25 -6.72
CA LEU A 148 -4.52 -5.91 -5.80
C LEU A 148 -4.09 -7.28 -6.35
N LYS A 149 -5.02 -8.09 -6.81
CA LYS A 149 -4.70 -9.41 -7.38
C LYS A 149 -3.78 -9.30 -8.60
N VAL A 150 -4.05 -8.36 -9.50
CA VAL A 150 -3.20 -8.10 -10.67
C VAL A 150 -1.79 -7.69 -10.23
N PHE A 151 -1.69 -6.76 -9.30
CA PHE A 151 -0.41 -6.29 -8.78
C PHE A 151 0.40 -7.44 -8.15
N LEU A 152 -0.22 -8.24 -7.29
CA LEU A 152 0.47 -9.33 -6.62
C LEU A 152 0.95 -10.40 -7.61
N THR A 153 0.15 -10.69 -8.62
CA THR A 153 0.52 -11.64 -9.68
C THR A 153 1.68 -11.13 -10.52
N GLU A 154 1.64 -9.88 -10.95
CA GLU A 154 2.69 -9.29 -11.79
C GLU A 154 4.01 -9.11 -11.05
N GLU A 155 3.95 -8.64 -9.80
CA GLU A 155 5.16 -8.28 -9.05
C GLU A 155 5.75 -9.43 -8.23
N PHE A 156 4.92 -10.36 -7.75
CA PHE A 156 5.35 -11.42 -6.85
C PHE A 156 5.08 -12.82 -7.37
N HIS A 157 4.47 -12.95 -8.54
CA HIS A 157 4.20 -14.26 -9.19
C HIS A 157 3.32 -15.21 -8.35
N VAL A 158 2.34 -14.65 -7.68
CA VAL A 158 1.41 -15.39 -6.83
C VAL A 158 0.02 -15.54 -7.45
#